data_f2d039a5d4021b576de5cfa63cb9a939
#
_entry.id   f2d039a5d4021b576de5cfa63cb9a939
#
_cell.length_a   1.000
_cell.length_b   1.000
_cell.length_c   1.000
_cell.angle_alpha   90.00
_cell.angle_beta   90.00
_cell.angle_gamma   90.00
#
_symmetry.space_group_name_H-M   'P 1'
#
loop_
_entity.id
_entity.type
_entity.pdbx_description
1 polymer ?
#
loop_
_entity_poly.entity_id
_entity_poly.type
_entity_poly.pdbx_seq_one_letter_code
_entity_poly.pdbx_strand_id
1 'polypeptide(L)'
;MQSEIKTIAYANGEIQKVQIVRWDRWEQLEFLTPEQAPEALDRFAAIYRNYLVPAAPWIFGHMVLFQLPEDFAVDLPGNTRKHGTVASSLTAAAAVLQEGVSVRDSKPVFRNEAAKELWLALERQNCIRIVSGRLPTTKIIPVTNLPGYLSEAAPEAALKVNSSFFIMDCFDCASVYDHVGTPFGLCVKDGRVIYPPLYNREALLVDRNRSASIRHLNVTDLEIEINGHLFRHGKNASIYSRPEKLWAPGGKKKYLIITGCQVTAVSEHPTKIPASGFVLFPWEDAEIPAGSPVIYHGLEEIVFGIQVGNSILKDGVRTEGFHSRFYNIRHLEPVPFPPSLYPMDFEKARAARIALGADEHGKPVLLWAEGAAKIGYIPGKGSCGASLKEMAELCEQAGMKHTVNLDGGGSAQILIRNQRMLQISDRDALTLAQSERPIPFGLVVR
;
A
#
# COMPACT_ATOMS: atom_id res chain seq x y z
N MET A 1 -9.41 25.66 -6.42
CA MET A 1 -8.38 25.12 -5.51
C MET A 1 -7.57 26.28 -4.94
N GLN A 2 -7.35 26.29 -3.65
CA GLN A 2 -6.55 27.29 -2.92
C GLN A 2 -5.40 26.58 -2.21
N SER A 3 -4.23 27.24 -2.14
CA SER A 3 -3.07 26.71 -1.42
C SER A 3 -2.38 27.84 -0.64
N GLU A 4 -2.04 27.57 0.61
CA GLU A 4 -1.27 28.48 1.45
C GLU A 4 -0.11 27.74 2.11
N ILE A 5 0.98 28.47 2.37
CA ILE A 5 2.16 27.98 3.10
C ILE A 5 2.31 28.81 4.36
N LYS A 6 2.51 28.14 5.50
CA LYS A 6 2.81 28.76 6.79
C LYS A 6 4.16 28.26 7.30
N THR A 7 4.89 29.14 7.95
CA THR A 7 6.09 28.79 8.71
C THR A 7 5.81 29.01 10.19
N ILE A 8 5.99 27.98 10.98
CA ILE A 8 5.80 27.99 12.43
C ILE A 8 7.19 27.95 13.06
N ALA A 9 7.46 28.88 13.96
CA ALA A 9 8.67 28.88 14.74
C ALA A 9 8.40 28.34 16.15
N TYR A 10 9.20 27.39 16.58
CA TYR A 10 9.12 26.80 17.91
C TYR A 10 10.04 27.54 18.89
N ALA A 11 9.71 27.49 20.19
CA ALA A 11 10.46 28.14 21.22
C ALA A 11 11.95 27.70 21.33
N ASN A 12 12.23 26.48 20.86
CA ASN A 12 13.60 25.94 20.81
C ASN A 12 14.41 26.38 19.57
N GLY A 13 13.88 27.31 18.77
CA GLY A 13 14.52 27.81 17.55
C GLY A 13 14.33 26.91 16.30
N GLU A 14 13.62 25.79 16.40
CA GLU A 14 13.26 24.99 15.23
C GLU A 14 12.12 25.64 14.44
N ILE A 15 12.01 25.30 13.19
CA ILE A 15 10.93 25.76 12.31
C ILE A 15 10.19 24.58 11.67
N GLN A 16 8.92 24.80 11.35
CA GLN A 16 8.08 23.88 10.61
C GLN A 16 7.37 24.60 9.48
N LYS A 17 7.55 24.18 8.25
CA LYS A 17 6.76 24.64 7.12
C LYS A 17 5.59 23.71 6.89
N VAL A 18 4.43 24.31 6.66
CA VAL A 18 3.17 23.59 6.45
C VAL A 18 2.50 24.14 5.21
N GLN A 19 2.08 23.25 4.32
CA GLN A 19 1.22 23.57 3.18
C GLN A 19 -0.19 23.08 3.42
N ILE A 20 -1.18 23.95 3.22
CA ILE A 20 -2.60 23.62 3.31
C ILE A 20 -3.22 23.82 1.94
N VAL A 21 -3.91 22.79 1.44
CA VAL A 21 -4.58 22.82 0.13
C VAL A 21 -6.06 22.53 0.33
N ARG A 22 -6.93 23.37 -0.27
CA ARG A 22 -8.38 23.23 -0.21
C ARG A 22 -8.95 23.22 -1.60
N TRP A 23 -9.98 22.39 -1.82
CA TRP A 23 -10.78 22.38 -3.05
C TRP A 23 -12.25 22.13 -2.71
N ASP A 24 -13.13 22.17 -3.70
CA ASP A 24 -14.57 22.27 -3.42
C ASP A 24 -15.30 20.93 -3.34
N ARG A 25 -14.80 19.88 -4.00
CA ARG A 25 -15.56 18.65 -4.22
C ARG A 25 -14.71 17.39 -4.06
N TRP A 26 -15.21 16.43 -3.30
CA TRP A 26 -14.62 15.11 -3.15
C TRP A 26 -14.69 14.27 -4.41
N GLU A 27 -15.70 14.49 -5.24
CA GLU A 27 -15.89 13.76 -6.50
C GLU A 27 -14.73 14.00 -7.49
N GLN A 28 -14.01 15.10 -7.34
CA GLN A 28 -12.82 15.43 -8.13
C GLN A 28 -11.58 14.65 -7.70
N LEU A 29 -11.59 14.04 -6.51
CA LEU A 29 -10.48 13.27 -5.99
C LEU A 29 -10.55 11.84 -6.52
N GLU A 30 -9.51 11.41 -7.19
CA GLU A 30 -9.38 10.08 -7.79
C GLU A 30 -8.14 9.37 -7.26
N PHE A 31 -8.22 8.04 -7.20
CA PHE A 31 -7.03 7.24 -6.95
C PHE A 31 -6.17 7.18 -8.22
N LEU A 32 -4.88 7.36 -8.04
CA LEU A 32 -3.88 7.28 -9.09
C LEU A 32 -3.01 6.04 -8.88
N THR A 33 -3.00 5.17 -9.88
CA THR A 33 -1.93 4.19 -10.07
C THR A 33 -1.03 4.77 -11.17
N PRO A 34 0.27 4.99 -10.93
CA PRO A 34 1.17 5.44 -11.99
C PRO A 34 1.11 4.50 -13.19
N GLU A 35 1.10 5.07 -14.38
CA GLU A 35 1.07 4.26 -15.61
C GLU A 35 2.27 3.33 -15.66
N GLN A 36 2.01 2.10 -16.10
CA GLN A 36 3.02 1.08 -16.29
C GLN A 36 3.70 1.31 -17.65
N ALA A 37 4.79 2.09 -17.65
CA ALA A 37 5.64 2.13 -18.82
C ALA A 37 6.39 0.80 -18.97
N PRO A 38 6.79 0.39 -20.19
CA PRO A 38 7.64 -0.81 -20.39
C PRO A 38 8.91 -0.80 -19.54
N GLU A 39 9.43 0.39 -19.22
CA GLU A 39 10.59 0.60 -18.36
C GLU A 39 10.26 0.62 -16.86
N ALA A 40 9.00 0.51 -16.47
CA ALA A 40 8.59 0.66 -15.06
C ALA A 40 9.24 -0.42 -14.18
N LEU A 41 9.39 -1.63 -14.68
CA LEU A 41 10.05 -2.71 -13.95
C LEU A 41 11.56 -2.45 -13.77
N ASP A 42 12.22 -1.87 -14.75
CA ASP A 42 13.64 -1.47 -14.66
C ASP A 42 13.83 -0.29 -13.70
N ARG A 43 12.91 0.66 -13.72
CA ARG A 43 12.84 1.77 -12.77
C ARG A 43 12.63 1.25 -11.34
N PHE A 44 11.66 0.36 -11.15
CA PHE A 44 11.41 -0.28 -9.85
C PHE A 44 12.66 -1.03 -9.36
N ALA A 45 13.33 -1.77 -10.24
CA ALA A 45 14.56 -2.45 -9.94
C ALA A 45 15.69 -1.51 -9.50
N ALA A 46 15.82 -0.36 -10.16
CA ALA A 46 16.81 0.66 -9.80
C ALA A 46 16.51 1.28 -8.42
N ILE A 47 15.24 1.53 -8.12
CA ILE A 47 14.77 2.05 -6.84
C ILE A 47 15.04 1.04 -5.74
N TYR A 48 14.71 -0.22 -5.97
CA TYR A 48 14.95 -1.32 -5.03
C TYR A 48 16.42 -1.41 -4.62
N ARG A 49 17.34 -1.22 -5.54
CA ARG A 49 18.79 -1.18 -5.23
C ARG A 49 19.15 -0.08 -4.25
N ASN A 50 18.51 1.07 -4.34
CA ASN A 50 18.90 2.26 -3.59
C ASN A 50 18.21 2.35 -2.22
N TYR A 51 16.98 1.86 -2.09
CA TYR A 51 16.15 2.07 -0.90
C TYR A 51 15.99 0.85 0.00
N LEU A 52 16.02 -0.35 -0.55
CA LEU A 52 15.50 -1.55 0.13
C LEU A 52 16.57 -2.58 0.50
N VAL A 53 17.85 -2.24 0.36
CA VAL A 53 18.93 -3.18 0.67
C VAL A 53 19.34 -3.06 2.13
N PRO A 54 18.99 -4.02 3.01
CA PRO A 54 19.47 -4.03 4.38
C PRO A 54 21.00 -4.12 4.45
N ALA A 55 21.55 -3.55 5.49
CA ALA A 55 22.97 -3.35 5.72
C ALA A 55 23.77 -4.63 6.04
N ALA A 56 23.74 -5.65 5.19
CA ALA A 56 24.65 -6.78 5.26
C ALA A 56 25.61 -6.74 4.06
N PRO A 57 26.78 -6.11 4.17
CA PRO A 57 27.64 -5.81 3.02
C PRO A 57 28.30 -7.00 2.34
N TRP A 58 28.16 -8.21 2.88
CA TRP A 58 28.88 -9.43 2.41
C TRP A 58 27.99 -10.53 1.86
N ILE A 59 26.67 -10.34 1.81
CA ILE A 59 25.76 -11.35 1.28
C ILE A 59 25.23 -10.87 -0.06
N PHE A 60 25.63 -11.54 -1.15
CA PHE A 60 25.17 -11.25 -2.50
C PHE A 60 24.11 -12.25 -2.91
N GLY A 61 22.87 -11.79 -3.03
CA GLY A 61 21.78 -12.55 -3.60
C GLY A 61 21.18 -11.79 -4.78
N HIS A 62 20.12 -12.34 -5.33
CA HIS A 62 19.40 -11.75 -6.45
C HIS A 62 17.93 -11.65 -6.13
N MET A 63 17.30 -10.59 -6.58
CA MET A 63 15.86 -10.46 -6.65
C MET A 63 15.40 -10.73 -8.08
N VAL A 64 14.35 -11.47 -8.22
CA VAL A 64 13.64 -11.63 -9.48
C VAL A 64 12.30 -10.92 -9.33
N LEU A 65 12.17 -9.78 -9.94
CA LEU A 65 10.95 -8.99 -10.00
C LEU A 65 10.16 -9.40 -11.21
N PHE A 66 8.87 -9.62 -11.07
CA PHE A 66 8.02 -9.90 -12.21
C PHE A 66 6.60 -9.38 -12.00
N GLN A 67 5.95 -9.13 -13.11
CA GLN A 67 4.55 -8.74 -13.21
C GLN A 67 3.86 -9.62 -14.25
N LEU A 68 2.55 -9.85 -14.11
CA LEU A 68 1.76 -10.47 -15.16
C LEU A 68 1.10 -9.38 -16.01
N PRO A 69 1.25 -9.44 -17.34
CA PRO A 69 0.43 -8.65 -18.24
C PRO A 69 -1.06 -8.93 -18.06
N GLU A 70 -1.91 -8.01 -18.49
CA GLU A 70 -3.34 -8.26 -18.60
C GLU A 70 -3.59 -9.47 -19.54
N ASP A 71 -4.53 -10.30 -19.18
CA ASP A 71 -4.88 -11.53 -19.92
C ASP A 71 -3.73 -12.55 -20.12
N PHE A 72 -2.71 -12.48 -19.25
CA PHE A 72 -1.61 -13.42 -19.32
C PHE A 72 -2.06 -14.82 -18.94
N ALA A 73 -1.83 -15.76 -19.84
CA ALA A 73 -2.02 -17.18 -19.60
C ALA A 73 -0.93 -17.99 -20.32
N VAL A 74 -0.29 -18.91 -19.61
CA VAL A 74 0.72 -19.81 -20.15
C VAL A 74 0.42 -21.23 -19.69
N ASP A 75 0.24 -22.13 -20.64
CA ASP A 75 0.15 -23.57 -20.37
C ASP A 75 1.51 -24.07 -19.92
N LEU A 76 1.56 -24.66 -18.74
CA LEU A 76 2.80 -25.14 -18.16
C LEU A 76 2.92 -26.67 -18.30
N PRO A 77 4.04 -27.17 -18.83
CA PRO A 77 4.29 -28.60 -18.92
C PRO A 77 4.55 -29.22 -17.56
N GLY A 78 4.21 -30.48 -17.41
CA GLY A 78 4.62 -31.31 -16.27
C GLY A 78 3.72 -31.23 -15.04
N ASN A 79 4.26 -31.50 -13.87
CA ASN A 79 3.54 -31.82 -12.64
C ASN A 79 2.84 -30.62 -11.99
N THR A 80 1.97 -29.96 -12.73
CA THR A 80 1.24 -28.74 -12.36
C THR A 80 -0.01 -28.97 -11.51
N ARG A 81 -0.26 -30.23 -11.09
CA ARG A 81 -1.44 -30.58 -10.27
C ARG A 81 -1.57 -29.77 -8.98
N LYS A 82 -0.46 -29.21 -8.48
CA LYS A 82 -0.47 -28.32 -7.29
C LYS A 82 -0.86 -26.86 -7.61
N HIS A 83 -0.66 -26.42 -8.85
CA HIS A 83 -0.79 -24.99 -9.22
C HIS A 83 -1.73 -24.75 -10.41
N GLY A 84 -2.38 -25.80 -10.89
CA GLY A 84 -3.15 -25.74 -12.14
C GLY A 84 -2.27 -25.91 -13.39
N THR A 85 -2.91 -26.07 -14.55
CA THR A 85 -2.23 -26.23 -15.84
C THR A 85 -1.87 -24.89 -16.50
N VAL A 86 -2.34 -23.79 -15.94
CA VAL A 86 -2.18 -22.44 -16.51
C VAL A 86 -1.71 -21.47 -15.43
N ALA A 87 -0.63 -20.75 -15.68
CA ALA A 87 -0.21 -19.64 -14.84
C ALA A 87 -0.95 -18.37 -15.27
N SER A 88 -2.18 -18.22 -14.80
CA SER A 88 -3.03 -17.05 -15.09
C SER A 88 -3.13 -16.09 -13.91
N SER A 89 -2.54 -16.40 -12.77
CA SER A 89 -2.50 -15.52 -11.60
C SER A 89 -1.08 -15.24 -11.16
N LEU A 90 -0.86 -14.07 -10.62
CA LEU A 90 0.45 -13.63 -10.11
C LEU A 90 0.99 -14.60 -9.05
N THR A 91 0.12 -15.11 -8.18
CA THR A 91 0.49 -16.08 -7.14
C THR A 91 0.89 -17.43 -7.72
N ALA A 92 0.15 -17.96 -8.72
CA ALA A 92 0.51 -19.20 -9.38
C ALA A 92 1.87 -19.08 -10.09
N ALA A 93 2.08 -17.98 -10.79
CA ALA A 93 3.35 -17.68 -11.44
C ALA A 93 4.50 -17.57 -10.41
N ALA A 94 4.27 -16.88 -9.29
CA ALA A 94 5.26 -16.75 -8.21
C ALA A 94 5.66 -18.12 -7.65
N ALA A 95 4.71 -19.01 -7.42
CA ALA A 95 4.96 -20.36 -6.90
C ALA A 95 5.83 -21.19 -7.87
N VAL A 96 5.49 -21.17 -9.16
CA VAL A 96 6.26 -21.88 -10.19
C VAL A 96 7.69 -21.36 -10.29
N LEU A 97 7.86 -20.03 -10.31
CA LEU A 97 9.18 -19.42 -10.37
C LEU A 97 9.99 -19.69 -9.10
N GLN A 98 9.38 -19.61 -7.92
CA GLN A 98 10.05 -19.84 -6.63
C GLN A 98 10.55 -21.27 -6.48
N GLU A 99 9.79 -22.26 -6.95
CA GLU A 99 10.18 -23.68 -6.92
C GLU A 99 11.24 -24.01 -7.99
N GLY A 100 11.13 -23.37 -9.17
CA GLY A 100 11.85 -23.76 -10.36
C GLY A 100 13.02 -22.88 -10.79
N VAL A 101 13.21 -21.69 -10.19
CA VAL A 101 14.24 -20.74 -10.61
C VAL A 101 15.26 -20.49 -9.50
N SER A 102 16.53 -20.50 -9.86
CA SER A 102 17.61 -19.87 -9.08
C SER A 102 18.38 -18.93 -9.99
N VAL A 103 19.21 -18.06 -9.41
CA VAL A 103 20.03 -17.13 -10.21
C VAL A 103 21.50 -17.39 -9.90
N ARG A 104 22.31 -17.52 -10.96
CA ARG A 104 23.77 -17.65 -10.89
C ARG A 104 24.38 -16.72 -11.95
N ASP A 105 25.37 -15.95 -11.56
CA ASP A 105 26.06 -14.99 -12.44
C ASP A 105 25.09 -14.08 -13.21
N SER A 106 24.07 -13.59 -12.50
CA SER A 106 22.98 -12.77 -13.03
C SER A 106 22.19 -13.42 -14.18
N LYS A 107 22.16 -14.75 -14.25
CA LYS A 107 21.40 -15.51 -15.24
C LYS A 107 20.44 -16.47 -14.53
N PRO A 108 19.25 -16.72 -15.08
CA PRO A 108 18.33 -17.71 -14.53
C PRO A 108 18.90 -19.13 -14.74
N VAL A 109 18.73 -19.96 -13.73
CA VAL A 109 19.02 -21.39 -13.78
C VAL A 109 17.72 -22.12 -13.44
N PHE A 110 17.22 -22.90 -14.38
CA PHE A 110 15.94 -23.58 -14.27
C PHE A 110 16.09 -24.99 -13.73
N ARG A 111 15.23 -25.36 -12.78
CA ARG A 111 15.17 -26.68 -12.17
C ARG A 111 14.12 -27.58 -12.83
N ASN A 112 13.16 -26.99 -13.55
CA ASN A 112 12.10 -27.70 -14.26
C ASN A 112 11.66 -26.91 -15.49
N GLU A 113 11.00 -27.58 -16.41
CA GLU A 113 10.57 -27.00 -17.68
C GLU A 113 9.42 -25.98 -17.50
N ALA A 114 8.54 -26.18 -16.52
CA ALA A 114 7.44 -25.24 -16.26
C ALA A 114 7.95 -23.85 -15.90
N ALA A 115 8.97 -23.78 -15.03
CA ALA A 115 9.60 -22.52 -14.66
C ALA A 115 10.33 -21.85 -15.82
N LYS A 116 10.96 -22.63 -16.68
CA LYS A 116 11.63 -22.14 -17.89
C LYS A 116 10.64 -21.58 -18.90
N GLU A 117 9.58 -22.28 -19.19
CA GLU A 117 8.50 -21.83 -20.10
C GLU A 117 7.87 -20.52 -19.60
N LEU A 118 7.51 -20.48 -18.31
CA LEU A 118 6.96 -19.28 -17.69
C LEU A 118 7.95 -18.11 -17.76
N TRP A 119 9.22 -18.34 -17.41
CA TRP A 119 10.26 -17.31 -17.50
C TRP A 119 10.37 -16.73 -18.92
N LEU A 120 10.50 -17.60 -19.92
CA LEU A 120 10.63 -17.17 -21.30
C LEU A 120 9.38 -16.43 -21.82
N ALA A 121 8.19 -16.79 -21.33
CA ALA A 121 6.97 -16.09 -21.67
C ALA A 121 6.95 -14.66 -21.09
N LEU A 122 7.35 -14.50 -19.82
CA LEU A 122 7.46 -13.19 -19.17
C LEU A 122 8.60 -12.34 -19.76
N GLU A 123 9.73 -12.96 -20.10
CA GLU A 123 10.87 -12.27 -20.69
C GLU A 123 10.55 -11.70 -22.07
N ARG A 124 9.83 -12.44 -22.91
CA ARG A 124 9.35 -11.97 -24.23
C ARG A 124 8.46 -10.73 -24.14
N GLN A 125 7.75 -10.55 -23.02
CA GLN A 125 6.88 -9.42 -22.76
C GLN A 125 7.54 -8.33 -21.89
N ASN A 126 8.84 -8.44 -21.63
CA ASN A 126 9.59 -7.55 -20.73
C ASN A 126 9.05 -7.46 -19.30
N CYS A 127 8.34 -8.50 -18.84
CA CYS A 127 7.66 -8.54 -17.54
C CYS A 127 8.45 -9.23 -16.43
N ILE A 128 9.74 -9.52 -16.62
CA ILE A 128 10.61 -10.13 -15.61
C ILE A 128 12.00 -9.53 -15.64
N ARG A 129 12.59 -9.30 -14.47
CA ARG A 129 13.94 -8.73 -14.33
C ARG A 129 14.70 -9.40 -13.20
N ILE A 130 16.00 -9.61 -13.44
CA ILE A 130 16.94 -9.97 -12.38
C ILE A 130 17.59 -8.70 -11.84
N VAL A 131 17.54 -8.52 -10.54
CA VAL A 131 18.21 -7.42 -9.83
C VAL A 131 19.24 -7.99 -8.89
N SER A 132 20.49 -7.65 -9.11
CA SER A 132 21.58 -7.99 -8.18
C SER A 132 21.41 -7.15 -6.91
N GLY A 133 21.38 -7.80 -5.76
CA GLY A 133 21.15 -7.17 -4.48
C GLY A 133 21.90 -7.84 -3.35
N ARG A 134 21.78 -7.30 -2.13
CA ARG A 134 22.40 -7.84 -0.92
C ARG A 134 21.43 -8.75 -0.15
N LEU A 135 20.98 -9.82 -0.78
CA LEU A 135 20.07 -10.80 -0.19
C LEU A 135 20.81 -12.12 0.08
N PRO A 136 20.48 -12.81 1.18
CA PRO A 136 21.11 -14.11 1.50
C PRO A 136 20.75 -15.22 0.50
N THR A 137 19.62 -15.08 -0.19
CA THR A 137 19.13 -16.06 -1.18
C THR A 137 18.41 -15.34 -2.31
N THR A 138 18.21 -16.02 -3.44
CA THR A 138 17.32 -15.54 -4.50
C THR A 138 15.89 -15.39 -3.96
N LYS A 139 15.30 -14.22 -4.16
CA LYS A 139 13.88 -13.92 -3.83
C LYS A 139 13.10 -13.68 -5.10
N ILE A 140 11.99 -14.36 -5.23
CA ILE A 140 10.99 -14.11 -6.28
C ILE A 140 9.97 -13.13 -5.72
N ILE A 141 9.81 -11.99 -6.38
CA ILE A 141 9.00 -10.87 -5.87
C ILE A 141 7.92 -10.52 -6.89
N PRO A 142 6.67 -10.93 -6.65
CA PRO A 142 5.54 -10.48 -7.45
C PRO A 142 5.22 -9.02 -7.14
N VAL A 143 4.92 -8.24 -8.18
CA VAL A 143 4.59 -6.82 -8.08
C VAL A 143 3.20 -6.60 -8.66
N THR A 144 2.29 -6.03 -7.85
CA THR A 144 0.93 -5.70 -8.28
C THR A 144 0.87 -4.29 -8.87
N ASN A 145 1.31 -3.29 -8.10
CA ASN A 145 1.37 -1.92 -8.58
C ASN A 145 2.83 -1.49 -8.61
N LEU A 146 3.30 -1.11 -9.77
CA LEU A 146 4.66 -0.60 -9.93
C LEU A 146 4.74 0.82 -9.39
N PRO A 147 5.73 1.12 -8.52
CA PRO A 147 5.95 2.50 -8.10
C PRO A 147 6.43 3.35 -9.26
N GLY A 148 5.85 4.53 -9.37
CA GLY A 148 6.25 5.56 -10.32
C GLY A 148 6.44 6.90 -9.65
N TYR A 149 7.04 7.84 -10.37
CA TYR A 149 7.22 9.20 -9.88
C TYR A 149 5.91 9.98 -9.98
N LEU A 150 5.46 10.52 -8.86
CA LEU A 150 4.24 11.32 -8.81
C LEU A 150 4.36 12.57 -9.69
N SER A 151 5.58 13.10 -9.83
CA SER A 151 5.87 14.25 -10.72
C SER A 151 5.61 13.94 -12.19
N GLU A 152 5.76 12.70 -12.63
CA GLU A 152 5.58 12.27 -14.02
C GLU A 152 4.15 11.78 -14.30
N ALA A 153 3.50 11.21 -13.28
CA ALA A 153 2.15 10.67 -13.41
C ALA A 153 1.10 11.79 -13.56
N ALA A 154 0.06 11.58 -14.36
CA ALA A 154 -1.07 12.49 -14.56
C ALA A 154 -0.64 13.97 -14.71
N PRO A 155 0.09 14.33 -15.76
CA PRO A 155 0.68 15.68 -15.92
C PRO A 155 -0.37 16.79 -15.99
N GLU A 156 -1.61 16.47 -16.39
CA GLU A 156 -2.75 17.38 -16.48
C GLU A 156 -3.43 17.66 -15.14
N ALA A 157 -3.13 16.88 -14.10
CA ALA A 157 -3.82 17.00 -12.83
C ALA A 157 -3.49 18.32 -12.10
N ALA A 158 -4.53 18.94 -11.56
CA ALA A 158 -4.39 20.19 -10.80
C ALA A 158 -3.69 19.96 -9.45
N LEU A 159 -3.87 18.78 -8.84
CA LEU A 159 -3.26 18.37 -7.58
C LEU A 159 -2.85 16.90 -7.67
N LYS A 160 -1.68 16.58 -7.14
CA LYS A 160 -1.22 15.20 -6.93
C LYS A 160 -0.64 15.06 -5.53
N VAL A 161 -0.93 13.93 -4.87
CA VAL A 161 -0.44 13.62 -3.53
C VAL A 161 -0.24 12.12 -3.39
N ASN A 162 0.74 11.68 -2.59
CA ASN A 162 0.82 10.29 -2.17
C ASN A 162 -0.36 9.93 -1.26
N SER A 163 -0.68 8.65 -1.15
CA SER A 163 -1.85 8.22 -0.39
C SER A 163 -1.56 7.13 0.63
N SER A 164 -1.78 5.88 0.29
CA SER A 164 -1.80 4.75 1.20
C SER A 164 -0.40 4.29 1.61
N PHE A 165 -0.29 3.71 2.80
CA PHE A 165 0.77 2.76 3.08
C PHE A 165 0.64 1.56 2.16
N PHE A 166 1.75 0.97 1.75
CA PHE A 166 1.78 -0.16 0.82
C PHE A 166 2.89 -1.15 1.18
N ILE A 167 2.77 -2.37 0.70
CA ILE A 167 3.86 -3.34 0.78
C ILE A 167 5.04 -2.81 -0.03
N MET A 168 6.10 -2.45 0.68
CA MET A 168 7.23 -1.75 0.10
C MET A 168 8.30 -2.72 -0.38
N ASP A 169 8.41 -3.88 0.28
CA ASP A 169 9.50 -4.80 0.04
C ASP A 169 9.10 -6.26 0.35
N CYS A 170 9.93 -7.21 -0.09
CA CYS A 170 9.68 -8.63 0.15
C CYS A 170 9.72 -9.03 1.63
N PHE A 171 10.30 -8.22 2.51
CA PHE A 171 10.31 -8.49 3.94
C PHE A 171 9.00 -8.08 4.61
N ASP A 172 8.24 -7.17 3.99
CA ASP A 172 6.90 -6.79 4.42
C ASP A 172 5.85 -7.85 4.03
N CYS A 173 6.17 -8.72 3.09
CA CYS A 173 5.30 -9.82 2.67
C CYS A 173 5.16 -10.83 3.81
N ALA A 174 3.99 -10.87 4.42
CA ALA A 174 3.68 -11.75 5.54
C ALA A 174 3.33 -13.17 5.08
N SER A 175 2.91 -13.33 3.84
CA SER A 175 2.56 -14.60 3.20
C SER A 175 3.04 -14.65 1.75
N VAL A 176 2.96 -15.81 1.12
CA VAL A 176 3.25 -15.98 -0.33
C VAL A 176 2.20 -15.31 -1.22
N TYR A 177 1.10 -14.85 -0.64
CA TYR A 177 0.00 -14.17 -1.33
C TYR A 177 0.13 -12.65 -1.28
N ASP A 178 1.12 -12.13 -0.57
CA ASP A 178 1.40 -10.70 -0.51
C ASP A 178 2.25 -10.27 -1.69
N HIS A 179 1.89 -9.15 -2.29
CA HIS A 179 2.56 -8.60 -3.45
C HIS A 179 3.02 -7.18 -3.18
N VAL A 180 4.23 -6.84 -3.60
CA VAL A 180 4.77 -5.48 -3.48
C VAL A 180 3.92 -4.50 -4.29
N GLY A 181 3.74 -3.30 -3.74
CA GLY A 181 2.89 -2.25 -4.32
C GLY A 181 1.41 -2.33 -3.91
N THR A 182 0.98 -3.36 -3.18
CA THR A 182 -0.40 -3.45 -2.70
C THR A 182 -0.63 -2.52 -1.51
N PRO A 183 -1.65 -1.65 -1.54
CA PRO A 183 -1.99 -0.80 -0.40
C PRO A 183 -2.58 -1.57 0.77
N PHE A 184 -2.39 -1.05 1.97
CA PHE A 184 -2.93 -1.61 3.22
C PHE A 184 -4.20 -0.89 3.65
N GLY A 185 -5.35 -1.26 3.14
CA GLY A 185 -6.61 -0.76 3.64
C GLY A 185 -7.56 -0.26 2.59
N LEU A 186 -8.70 0.23 3.06
CA LEU A 186 -9.82 0.64 2.24
C LEU A 186 -9.44 1.73 1.24
N CYS A 187 -9.83 1.49 -0.01
CA CYS A 187 -9.94 2.50 -1.05
C CYS A 187 -11.30 2.35 -1.72
N VAL A 188 -12.14 3.39 -1.63
CA VAL A 188 -13.48 3.44 -2.25
C VAL A 188 -13.60 4.66 -3.13
N LYS A 189 -14.12 4.47 -4.32
CA LYS A 189 -14.50 5.55 -5.23
C LYS A 189 -15.88 5.26 -5.82
N ASP A 190 -16.80 6.23 -5.68
CA ASP A 190 -18.15 6.19 -6.22
C ASP A 190 -18.93 4.89 -5.90
N GLY A 191 -18.87 4.47 -4.65
CA GLY A 191 -19.48 3.24 -4.13
C GLY A 191 -18.71 1.95 -4.46
N ARG A 192 -17.67 2.01 -5.27
CA ARG A 192 -16.87 0.86 -5.65
C ARG A 192 -15.66 0.72 -4.74
N VAL A 193 -15.54 -0.41 -4.08
CA VAL A 193 -14.34 -0.78 -3.32
C VAL A 193 -13.25 -1.21 -4.31
N ILE A 194 -12.10 -0.54 -4.23
CA ILE A 194 -10.88 -0.85 -5.00
C ILE A 194 -9.97 -1.75 -4.17
N TYR A 195 -9.86 -1.45 -2.88
CA TYR A 195 -9.19 -2.28 -1.87
C TYR A 195 -10.05 -2.37 -0.63
N PRO A 196 -10.20 -3.55 0.00
CA PRO A 196 -11.08 -3.76 1.14
C PRO A 196 -10.52 -3.12 2.43
N PRO A 197 -11.38 -2.87 3.43
CA PRO A 197 -10.94 -2.43 4.74
C PRO A 197 -10.20 -3.57 5.45
N LEU A 198 -9.05 -3.24 6.04
CA LEU A 198 -8.19 -4.20 6.73
C LEU A 198 -7.80 -3.68 8.13
N TYR A 199 -7.38 -4.59 9.00
CA TYR A 199 -6.83 -4.30 10.33
C TYR A 199 -7.80 -3.66 11.32
N ASN A 200 -9.11 -3.73 11.08
CA ASN A 200 -10.13 -3.12 11.95
C ASN A 200 -9.76 -1.71 12.40
N ARG A 201 -9.56 -0.81 11.43
CA ARG A 201 -9.06 0.55 11.64
C ARG A 201 -10.08 1.59 11.25
N GLU A 202 -9.78 2.81 11.64
CA GLU A 202 -10.56 3.96 11.22
C GLU A 202 -10.34 4.29 9.74
N ALA A 203 -11.43 4.68 9.07
CA ALA A 203 -11.47 5.14 7.70
C ALA A 203 -12.13 6.51 7.64
N LEU A 204 -11.61 7.39 6.80
CA LEU A 204 -12.32 8.59 6.36
C LEU A 204 -13.28 8.17 5.25
N LEU A 205 -14.57 8.43 5.46
CA LEU A 205 -15.64 8.16 4.51
C LEU A 205 -16.42 9.43 4.20
N VAL A 206 -16.72 9.65 2.95
CA VAL A 206 -17.52 10.78 2.48
C VAL A 206 -18.68 10.23 1.65
N ASP A 207 -19.90 10.54 2.06
CA ASP A 207 -21.11 10.09 1.38
C ASP A 207 -21.53 11.01 0.22
N ARG A 208 -22.60 10.67 -0.49
CA ARG A 208 -23.17 11.44 -1.60
C ARG A 208 -23.70 12.81 -1.16
N ASN A 209 -24.00 12.99 0.11
CA ASN A 209 -24.40 14.29 0.67
C ASN A 209 -23.19 15.15 1.06
N ARG A 210 -21.96 14.66 0.77
CA ARG A 210 -20.68 15.27 1.16
C ARG A 210 -20.47 15.33 2.66
N SER A 211 -21.18 14.50 3.41
CA SER A 211 -20.94 14.33 4.84
C SER A 211 -19.72 13.45 5.04
N ALA A 212 -18.70 14.01 5.68
CA ALA A 212 -17.50 13.28 6.05
C ALA A 212 -17.66 12.67 7.44
N SER A 213 -17.12 11.48 7.62
CA SER A 213 -17.11 10.79 8.91
C SER A 213 -15.87 9.92 9.09
N ILE A 214 -15.47 9.70 10.32
CA ILE A 214 -14.47 8.70 10.69
C ILE A 214 -15.18 7.51 11.30
N ARG A 215 -15.04 6.32 10.68
CA ARG A 215 -15.66 5.08 11.15
C ARG A 215 -14.63 3.95 11.21
N HIS A 216 -14.71 3.12 12.25
CA HIS A 216 -14.03 1.83 12.25
C HIS A 216 -14.64 0.92 11.19
N LEU A 217 -13.78 0.29 10.40
CA LEU A 217 -14.18 -0.67 9.37
C LEU A 217 -13.20 -1.83 9.30
N ASN A 218 -13.77 -3.02 9.18
CA ASN A 218 -13.06 -4.22 8.80
C ASN A 218 -13.78 -4.93 7.65
N VAL A 219 -13.12 -5.81 6.97
CA VAL A 219 -13.74 -6.61 5.90
C VAL A 219 -14.90 -7.47 6.40
N THR A 220 -14.94 -7.81 7.68
CA THR A 220 -16.04 -8.52 8.33
C THR A 220 -17.35 -7.73 8.42
N ASP A 221 -17.29 -6.42 8.22
CA ASP A 221 -18.46 -5.53 8.24
C ASP A 221 -19.15 -5.45 6.87
N LEU A 222 -18.54 -6.00 5.83
CA LEU A 222 -19.03 -5.95 4.46
C LEU A 222 -19.68 -7.27 4.05
N GLU A 223 -20.56 -7.20 3.05
CA GLU A 223 -20.98 -8.38 2.30
C GLU A 223 -20.05 -8.58 1.12
N ILE A 224 -19.69 -9.83 0.85
CA ILE A 224 -18.71 -10.20 -0.17
C ILE A 224 -19.40 -11.09 -1.20
N GLU A 225 -19.41 -10.65 -2.45
CA GLU A 225 -19.93 -11.44 -3.56
C GLU A 225 -18.79 -11.99 -4.41
N ILE A 226 -18.83 -13.29 -4.70
CA ILE A 226 -17.88 -14.00 -5.57
C ILE A 226 -18.66 -14.97 -6.45
N ASN A 227 -18.59 -14.81 -7.76
CA ASN A 227 -19.31 -15.66 -8.75
C ASN A 227 -20.82 -15.82 -8.42
N GLY A 228 -21.48 -14.75 -7.97
CA GLY A 228 -22.90 -14.78 -7.60
C GLY A 228 -23.20 -15.36 -6.21
N HIS A 229 -22.21 -15.87 -5.49
CA HIS A 229 -22.36 -16.28 -4.09
C HIS A 229 -22.13 -15.08 -3.16
N LEU A 230 -23.11 -14.80 -2.29
CA LEU A 230 -23.03 -13.72 -1.30
C LEU A 230 -22.60 -14.28 0.05
N PHE A 231 -21.49 -13.79 0.57
CA PHE A 231 -20.88 -14.19 1.86
C PHE A 231 -21.00 -13.08 2.91
N ARG A 232 -21.39 -13.50 4.13
CA ARG A 232 -21.46 -12.62 5.31
C ARG A 232 -20.75 -13.30 6.49
N HIS A 233 -19.84 -12.60 7.09
CA HIS A 233 -19.16 -13.09 8.31
C HIS A 233 -20.16 -13.43 9.40
N GLY A 234 -20.00 -14.62 10.04
CA GLY A 234 -20.87 -15.09 11.11
C GLY A 234 -22.27 -15.57 10.68
N LYS A 235 -22.62 -15.55 9.37
CA LYS A 235 -23.91 -16.05 8.85
C LYS A 235 -23.75 -17.27 7.96
N ASN A 236 -22.91 -17.20 6.93
CA ASN A 236 -22.66 -18.30 5.99
C ASN A 236 -21.17 -18.43 5.63
N ALA A 237 -20.33 -17.60 6.20
CA ALA A 237 -18.89 -17.66 6.05
C ALA A 237 -18.16 -17.20 7.30
N SER A 238 -16.92 -17.67 7.46
CA SER A 238 -15.97 -17.11 8.41
C SER A 238 -14.89 -16.33 7.67
N ILE A 239 -14.64 -15.10 8.09
CA ILE A 239 -13.58 -14.26 7.54
C ILE A 239 -12.48 -14.15 8.59
N TYR A 240 -11.25 -14.40 8.18
CA TYR A 240 -10.05 -14.30 9.00
C TYR A 240 -9.16 -13.19 8.45
N SER A 241 -8.95 -12.16 9.23
CA SER A 241 -8.11 -11.01 8.89
C SER A 241 -7.04 -10.78 9.95
N ARG A 242 -6.07 -9.94 9.63
CA ARG A 242 -5.10 -9.41 10.58
C ARG A 242 -5.69 -8.16 11.26
N PRO A 243 -5.26 -7.82 12.48
CA PRO A 243 -4.17 -8.44 13.26
C PRO A 243 -4.62 -9.62 14.14
N GLU A 244 -5.90 -9.93 14.19
CA GLU A 244 -6.48 -10.87 15.18
C GLU A 244 -5.89 -12.27 15.03
N LYS A 245 -5.59 -12.65 13.79
CA LYS A 245 -4.99 -13.97 13.48
C LYS A 245 -3.90 -13.88 12.45
N LEU A 246 -2.88 -14.72 12.60
CA LEU A 246 -1.81 -14.88 11.61
C LEU A 246 -2.12 -16.01 10.62
N TRP A 247 -2.89 -17.01 11.07
CA TRP A 247 -3.25 -18.19 10.30
C TRP A 247 -4.75 -18.41 10.31
N ALA A 248 -5.31 -18.74 9.16
CA ALA A 248 -6.62 -19.32 9.09
C ALA A 248 -6.53 -20.78 9.57
N PRO A 249 -7.42 -21.22 10.46
CA PRO A 249 -7.40 -22.60 11.00
C PRO A 249 -7.63 -23.60 9.87
N GLY A 250 -6.93 -24.73 9.91
CA GLY A 250 -7.15 -25.84 8.98
C GLY A 250 -8.56 -26.43 9.13
N GLY A 251 -9.11 -26.93 8.02
CA GLY A 251 -10.42 -27.58 7.99
C GLY A 251 -10.51 -28.57 6.82
N LYS A 252 -11.65 -29.25 6.70
CA LYS A 252 -11.91 -30.19 5.59
C LYS A 252 -12.41 -29.51 4.32
N LYS A 253 -12.58 -28.19 4.33
CA LYS A 253 -13.13 -27.40 3.23
C LYS A 253 -12.11 -26.40 2.69
N LYS A 254 -12.41 -25.85 1.52
CA LYS A 254 -11.57 -24.88 0.83
C LYS A 254 -11.61 -23.51 1.47
N TYR A 255 -10.47 -22.87 1.59
CA TYR A 255 -10.28 -21.47 1.97
C TYR A 255 -10.03 -20.63 0.74
N LEU A 256 -10.71 -19.52 0.63
CA LEU A 256 -10.46 -18.51 -0.41
C LEU A 256 -9.52 -17.46 0.16
N ILE A 257 -8.34 -17.35 -0.40
CA ILE A 257 -7.36 -16.31 -0.07
C ILE A 257 -7.65 -15.12 -0.98
N ILE A 258 -7.94 -13.96 -0.40
CA ILE A 258 -8.38 -12.77 -1.13
C ILE A 258 -7.41 -11.63 -0.87
N THR A 259 -6.91 -11.03 -1.95
CA THR A 259 -6.14 -9.77 -1.93
C THR A 259 -6.75 -8.80 -2.93
N GLY A 260 -6.96 -7.55 -2.51
CA GLY A 260 -7.69 -6.58 -3.33
C GLY A 260 -9.10 -7.05 -3.67
N CYS A 261 -9.45 -7.05 -4.95
CA CYS A 261 -10.74 -7.47 -5.46
C CYS A 261 -10.69 -8.83 -6.21
N GLN A 262 -9.81 -9.73 -5.79
CA GLN A 262 -9.64 -11.02 -6.48
C GLN A 262 -9.40 -12.17 -5.49
N VAL A 263 -9.92 -13.35 -5.80
CA VAL A 263 -9.52 -14.60 -5.16
C VAL A 263 -8.11 -14.95 -5.67
N THR A 264 -7.12 -14.71 -4.86
CA THR A 264 -5.70 -14.90 -5.24
C THR A 264 -5.32 -16.37 -5.27
N ALA A 265 -5.89 -17.16 -4.35
CA ALA A 265 -5.66 -18.60 -4.28
C ALA A 265 -6.80 -19.33 -3.55
N VAL A 266 -6.85 -20.63 -3.74
CA VAL A 266 -7.73 -21.54 -2.99
C VAL A 266 -6.86 -22.58 -2.28
N SER A 267 -7.10 -22.82 -1.00
CA SER A 267 -6.31 -23.76 -0.18
C SER A 267 -7.20 -24.69 0.61
N GLU A 268 -6.81 -25.95 0.72
CA GLU A 268 -7.43 -26.97 1.60
C GLU A 268 -6.62 -27.13 2.92
N HIS A 269 -5.54 -26.38 3.08
CA HIS A 269 -4.64 -26.47 4.21
C HIS A 269 -4.66 -25.20 5.04
N PRO A 270 -4.23 -25.25 6.32
CA PRO A 270 -4.00 -24.06 7.11
C PRO A 270 -3.14 -23.07 6.34
N THR A 271 -3.61 -21.84 6.22
CA THR A 271 -2.94 -20.85 5.39
C THR A 271 -2.65 -19.58 6.17
N LYS A 272 -1.50 -18.98 5.88
CA LYS A 272 -1.11 -17.71 6.46
C LYS A 272 -1.96 -16.60 5.86
N ILE A 273 -2.57 -15.77 6.73
CA ILE A 273 -3.40 -14.66 6.30
C ILE A 273 -2.52 -13.59 5.67
N PRO A 274 -2.82 -13.10 4.44
CA PRO A 274 -2.06 -12.04 3.81
C PRO A 274 -2.03 -10.76 4.66
N ALA A 275 -0.94 -10.00 4.58
CA ALA A 275 -0.86 -8.67 5.17
C ALA A 275 -1.77 -7.67 4.45
N SER A 276 -1.93 -7.83 3.14
CA SER A 276 -2.74 -6.97 2.27
C SER A 276 -4.10 -7.57 1.90
N GLY A 277 -4.56 -8.57 2.67
CA GLY A 277 -5.79 -9.27 2.36
C GLY A 277 -6.38 -10.03 3.54
N PHE A 278 -7.19 -11.01 3.24
CA PHE A 278 -7.89 -11.83 4.23
C PHE A 278 -8.15 -13.23 3.67
N VAL A 279 -8.65 -14.13 4.53
CA VAL A 279 -9.07 -15.48 4.16
C VAL A 279 -10.56 -15.64 4.44
N LEU A 280 -11.32 -16.06 3.45
CA LEU A 280 -12.73 -16.37 3.55
C LEU A 280 -12.93 -17.88 3.53
N PHE A 281 -13.68 -18.39 4.49
CA PHE A 281 -14.05 -19.79 4.61
C PHE A 281 -15.57 -19.92 4.46
N PRO A 282 -16.08 -20.40 3.30
CA PRO A 282 -17.51 -20.69 3.11
C PRO A 282 -17.96 -21.84 4.04
N TRP A 283 -19.14 -21.73 4.64
CA TRP A 283 -19.68 -22.82 5.46
C TRP A 283 -20.31 -23.92 4.60
N GLU A 284 -20.78 -23.54 3.44
CA GLU A 284 -21.25 -24.47 2.40
C GLU A 284 -20.23 -24.57 1.28
N ASP A 285 -20.26 -25.69 0.54
CA ASP A 285 -19.35 -25.87 -0.57
C ASP A 285 -19.71 -24.93 -1.72
N ALA A 286 -18.71 -24.16 -2.15
CA ALA A 286 -18.81 -23.28 -3.30
C ALA A 286 -17.61 -23.51 -4.22
N GLU A 287 -17.91 -23.77 -5.51
CA GLU A 287 -16.85 -23.92 -6.50
C GLU A 287 -16.39 -22.53 -7.00
N ILE A 288 -15.42 -21.97 -6.31
CA ILE A 288 -14.85 -20.68 -6.61
C ILE A 288 -13.36 -20.87 -6.95
N PRO A 289 -12.97 -20.70 -8.23
CA PRO A 289 -11.58 -20.82 -8.63
C PRO A 289 -10.76 -19.59 -8.23
N ALA A 290 -9.45 -19.76 -8.16
CA ALA A 290 -8.53 -18.63 -8.13
C ALA A 290 -8.70 -17.77 -9.39
N GLY A 291 -8.53 -16.46 -9.26
CA GLY A 291 -8.80 -15.49 -10.33
C GLY A 291 -10.22 -14.92 -10.31
N SER A 292 -11.17 -15.53 -9.55
CA SER A 292 -12.54 -15.00 -9.46
C SER A 292 -12.57 -13.57 -8.92
N PRO A 293 -13.32 -12.65 -9.55
CA PRO A 293 -13.51 -11.31 -9.06
C PRO A 293 -14.29 -11.31 -7.74
N VAL A 294 -13.95 -10.35 -6.89
CA VAL A 294 -14.59 -10.13 -5.59
C VAL A 294 -15.25 -8.76 -5.59
N ILE A 295 -16.54 -8.70 -5.28
CA ILE A 295 -17.32 -7.49 -5.15
C ILE A 295 -17.67 -7.30 -3.66
N TYR A 296 -17.52 -6.09 -3.18
CA TYR A 296 -17.83 -5.72 -1.80
C TYR A 296 -19.06 -4.83 -1.76
N HIS A 297 -20.02 -5.16 -0.89
CA HIS A 297 -21.25 -4.41 -0.68
C HIS A 297 -21.31 -3.76 0.70
N GLY A 298 -22.11 -2.68 0.82
CA GLY A 298 -22.29 -1.93 2.06
C GLY A 298 -21.62 -0.56 2.08
N LEU A 299 -21.01 -0.15 0.97
CA LEU A 299 -20.38 1.16 0.80
C LEU A 299 -20.85 1.91 -0.46
N GLU A 300 -22.00 1.54 -1.01
CA GLU A 300 -22.54 2.08 -2.27
C GLU A 300 -22.82 3.59 -2.21
N GLU A 301 -23.09 4.11 -1.01
CA GLU A 301 -23.34 5.54 -0.78
C GLU A 301 -22.06 6.38 -0.61
N ILE A 302 -20.91 5.75 -0.55
CA ILE A 302 -19.62 6.41 -0.31
C ILE A 302 -19.02 6.88 -1.63
N VAL A 303 -18.91 8.19 -1.84
CA VAL A 303 -18.26 8.78 -3.02
C VAL A 303 -16.74 8.72 -2.95
N PHE A 304 -16.20 8.82 -1.72
CA PHE A 304 -14.77 8.67 -1.47
C PHE A 304 -14.54 8.04 -0.09
N GLY A 305 -13.67 7.05 -0.02
CA GLY A 305 -13.29 6.44 1.26
C GLY A 305 -11.85 5.96 1.24
N ILE A 306 -11.14 6.19 2.35
CA ILE A 306 -9.75 5.77 2.49
C ILE A 306 -9.43 5.37 3.93
N GLN A 307 -8.67 4.27 4.05
CA GLN A 307 -8.14 3.78 5.32
C GLN A 307 -6.62 3.68 5.17
N VAL A 308 -5.87 4.53 5.89
CA VAL A 308 -4.40 4.56 5.77
C VAL A 308 -3.75 4.45 7.14
N GLY A 309 -3.46 5.58 7.76
CA GLY A 309 -2.93 5.69 9.12
C GLY A 309 -4.03 5.97 10.14
N ASN A 310 -3.64 6.42 11.31
CA ASN A 310 -4.57 6.76 12.37
C ASN A 310 -5.46 7.93 11.96
N SER A 311 -6.69 7.97 12.47
CA SER A 311 -7.44 9.22 12.47
C SER A 311 -6.70 10.24 13.34
N ILE A 312 -6.68 11.48 12.90
CA ILE A 312 -6.04 12.60 13.59
C ILE A 312 -7.09 13.42 14.33
N LEU A 313 -8.20 13.72 13.64
CA LEU A 313 -9.36 14.41 14.19
C LEU A 313 -10.63 13.64 13.87
N LYS A 314 -11.53 13.57 14.85
CA LYS A 314 -12.88 13.07 14.70
C LYS A 314 -13.86 14.08 15.30
N ASP A 315 -14.81 14.56 14.53
CA ASP A 315 -15.75 15.64 14.93
C ASP A 315 -15.03 16.90 15.46
N GLY A 316 -13.84 17.20 14.94
CA GLY A 316 -12.98 18.29 15.37
C GLY A 316 -12.25 18.05 16.70
N VAL A 317 -12.38 16.87 17.27
CA VAL A 317 -11.71 16.47 18.50
C VAL A 317 -10.45 15.67 18.15
N ARG A 318 -9.33 15.98 18.79
CA ARG A 318 -8.07 15.24 18.61
C ARG A 318 -8.23 13.80 19.06
N THR A 319 -7.78 12.88 18.24
CA THR A 319 -7.72 11.47 18.62
C THR A 319 -6.66 11.31 19.70
N GLU A 320 -7.04 10.73 20.85
CA GLU A 320 -6.13 10.37 21.92
C GLU A 320 -5.59 8.95 21.70
N GLY A 321 -4.32 8.74 22.10
CA GLY A 321 -3.70 7.44 22.09
C GLY A 321 -3.52 6.88 20.67
N PHE A 322 -2.72 7.54 19.86
CA PHE A 322 -2.14 6.93 18.67
C PHE A 322 -1.38 5.69 19.11
N HIS A 323 -2.04 4.54 19.09
CA HIS A 323 -1.53 3.35 19.74
C HIS A 323 -0.21 2.88 19.17
N SER A 324 0.86 3.04 19.91
CA SER A 324 2.17 2.42 19.69
C SER A 324 2.14 0.88 19.62
N ARG A 325 1.00 0.26 19.91
CA ARG A 325 0.79 -1.19 19.78
C ARG A 325 1.04 -1.72 18.37
N PHE A 326 0.99 -0.85 17.38
CA PHE A 326 1.25 -1.22 15.99
C PHE A 326 2.73 -1.34 15.61
N TYR A 327 3.67 -1.01 16.49
CA TYR A 327 5.08 -0.82 16.12
C TYR A 327 6.07 -1.76 16.77
N ASN A 328 5.62 -2.76 17.50
CA ASN A 328 6.54 -3.70 18.11
C ASN A 328 6.75 -4.94 17.21
N ILE A 329 7.59 -4.80 16.21
CA ILE A 329 7.99 -5.89 15.31
C ILE A 329 8.71 -7.06 16.00
N ARG A 330 9.19 -6.89 17.22
CA ARG A 330 9.82 -7.96 18.00
C ARG A 330 8.82 -8.89 18.67
N HIS A 331 7.57 -8.48 18.77
CA HIS A 331 6.49 -9.29 19.29
C HIS A 331 5.62 -9.79 18.15
N LEU A 332 5.69 -11.08 17.90
CA LEU A 332 5.11 -11.75 16.75
C LEU A 332 3.57 -11.75 16.71
N GLU A 333 2.90 -11.29 17.78
CA GLU A 333 1.43 -11.26 17.81
C GLU A 333 0.90 -10.19 18.76
N PRO A 334 -0.07 -9.40 18.36
CA PRO A 334 -0.60 -9.25 17.00
C PRO A 334 0.39 -8.57 16.07
N VAL A 335 0.28 -8.80 14.76
CA VAL A 335 1.14 -8.16 13.76
C VAL A 335 0.93 -6.66 13.81
N PRO A 336 1.99 -5.87 13.98
CA PRO A 336 1.89 -4.41 13.99
C PRO A 336 1.38 -3.88 12.64
N PHE A 337 0.78 -2.70 12.68
CA PHE A 337 0.39 -1.98 11.48
C PHE A 337 1.18 -0.66 11.36
N PRO A 338 1.69 -0.32 10.17
CA PRO A 338 1.81 -1.19 9.00
C PRO A 338 2.70 -2.40 9.30
N PRO A 339 2.48 -3.56 8.68
CA PRO A 339 3.28 -4.77 8.90
C PRO A 339 4.66 -4.64 8.23
N SER A 340 5.44 -3.70 8.68
CA SER A 340 6.75 -3.34 8.18
C SER A 340 7.84 -3.76 9.14
N LEU A 341 9.01 -4.14 8.61
CA LEU A 341 10.20 -4.44 9.38
C LEU A 341 10.89 -3.18 9.93
N TYR A 342 10.47 -2.00 9.52
CA TYR A 342 11.05 -0.75 10.00
C TYR A 342 10.55 -0.45 11.42
N PRO A 343 11.45 -0.31 12.39
CA PRO A 343 11.08 0.16 13.73
C PRO A 343 10.70 1.62 13.64
N MET A 344 9.40 1.91 13.67
CA MET A 344 8.91 3.29 13.60
C MET A 344 8.17 3.65 14.88
N ASP A 345 8.59 4.71 15.53
CA ASP A 345 7.78 5.41 16.52
C ASP A 345 6.96 6.49 15.79
N PHE A 346 5.83 6.06 15.25
CA PHE A 346 4.99 6.95 14.46
C PHE A 346 4.36 8.06 15.31
N GLU A 347 4.14 7.82 16.58
CA GLU A 347 3.47 8.77 17.45
C GLU A 347 4.40 9.94 17.82
N LYS A 348 5.62 9.63 18.22
CA LYS A 348 6.57 10.59 18.80
C LYS A 348 7.59 11.10 17.80
N ALA A 349 7.96 10.24 16.83
CA ALA A 349 8.96 10.63 15.84
C ALA A 349 8.44 11.73 14.92
N ARG A 350 9.20 12.81 14.81
CA ARG A 350 8.95 13.84 13.81
C ARG A 350 9.37 13.38 12.43
N ALA A 351 8.48 13.53 11.46
CA ALA A 351 8.70 13.19 10.06
C ALA A 351 7.89 14.14 9.16
N ALA A 352 8.09 14.05 7.84
CA ALA A 352 7.11 14.59 6.91
C ALA A 352 5.78 13.87 7.11
N ARG A 353 4.69 14.63 7.19
CA ARG A 353 3.35 14.10 7.42
C ARG A 353 2.38 14.72 6.45
N ILE A 354 1.43 13.92 5.98
CA ILE A 354 0.29 14.41 5.21
C ILE A 354 -1.00 13.95 5.87
N ALA A 355 -1.93 14.87 6.00
CA ALA A 355 -3.28 14.61 6.48
C ALA A 355 -4.30 14.96 5.40
N LEU A 356 -5.29 14.10 5.21
CA LEU A 356 -6.44 14.32 4.36
C LEU A 356 -7.69 14.34 5.24
N GLY A 357 -8.55 15.31 5.03
CA GLY A 357 -9.77 15.39 5.80
C GLY A 357 -10.77 16.39 5.25
N ALA A 358 -11.84 16.62 6.00
CA ALA A 358 -12.88 17.57 5.73
C ALA A 358 -12.86 18.74 6.71
N ASP A 359 -13.22 19.94 6.25
CA ASP A 359 -13.52 21.09 7.11
C ASP A 359 -14.94 21.00 7.72
N GLU A 360 -15.36 22.04 8.42
CA GLU A 360 -16.69 22.13 9.04
C GLU A 360 -17.85 22.14 8.03
N HIS A 361 -17.57 22.45 6.77
CA HIS A 361 -18.54 22.44 5.67
C HIS A 361 -18.49 21.16 4.84
N GLY A 362 -17.71 20.17 5.27
CA GLY A 362 -17.50 18.91 4.55
C GLY A 362 -16.60 19.02 3.32
N LYS A 363 -15.94 20.18 3.10
CA LYS A 363 -15.04 20.36 1.96
C LYS A 363 -13.68 19.69 2.21
N PRO A 364 -13.06 19.13 1.16
CA PRO A 364 -11.78 18.45 1.28
C PRO A 364 -10.63 19.41 1.59
N VAL A 365 -9.77 19.00 2.50
CA VAL A 365 -8.56 19.71 2.91
C VAL A 365 -7.40 18.71 3.00
N LEU A 366 -6.26 19.08 2.40
CA LEU A 366 -4.96 18.44 2.60
C LEU A 366 -4.06 19.35 3.41
N LEU A 367 -3.31 18.75 4.33
CA LEU A 367 -2.27 19.42 5.08
C LEU A 367 -0.96 18.62 4.99
N TRP A 368 0.11 19.26 4.53
CA TRP A 368 1.45 18.67 4.47
C TRP A 368 2.38 19.42 5.43
N ALA A 369 2.85 18.75 6.46
CA ALA A 369 3.96 19.19 7.27
C ALA A 369 5.27 18.70 6.63
N GLU A 370 6.13 19.63 6.20
CA GLU A 370 7.43 19.35 5.60
C GLU A 370 8.31 18.61 6.61
N GLY A 371 8.97 17.53 6.19
CA GLY A 371 9.88 16.78 7.06
C GLY A 371 11.30 17.31 7.06
N ALA A 372 12.06 16.94 8.07
CA ALA A 372 13.49 17.14 8.07
C ALA A 372 14.13 16.43 6.89
N ALA A 373 15.12 17.03 6.27
CA ALA A 373 15.95 16.37 5.29
C ALA A 373 16.68 15.19 5.94
N LYS A 374 16.60 14.01 5.36
CA LYS A 374 17.26 12.80 5.91
C LYS A 374 18.77 12.97 6.03
N ILE A 375 19.35 13.75 5.13
CA ILE A 375 20.77 14.09 5.12
C ILE A 375 20.87 15.61 4.99
N GLY A 376 21.75 16.24 5.76
CA GLY A 376 21.99 17.67 5.68
C GLY A 376 20.94 18.56 6.39
N TYR A 377 20.15 17.98 7.31
CA TYR A 377 19.24 18.77 8.14
C TYR A 377 20.03 19.74 9.05
N ILE A 378 19.60 20.99 9.07
CA ILE A 378 20.16 22.03 9.94
C ILE A 378 19.00 22.61 10.76
N PRO A 379 19.02 22.48 12.11
CA PRO A 379 18.01 23.08 12.98
C PRO A 379 17.86 24.58 12.73
N GLY A 380 16.64 25.09 12.73
CA GLY A 380 16.32 26.50 12.49
C GLY A 380 16.39 26.95 11.02
N LYS A 381 16.95 26.15 10.11
CA LYS A 381 16.99 26.45 8.66
C LYS A 381 16.05 25.58 7.84
N GLY A 382 15.96 24.29 8.17
CA GLY A 382 15.03 23.34 7.55
C GLY A 382 13.89 23.02 8.50
N SER A 383 12.78 22.49 7.95
CA SER A 383 11.67 22.01 8.77
C SER A 383 12.07 20.81 9.62
N CYS A 384 11.62 20.78 10.86
CA CYS A 384 11.94 19.70 11.79
C CYS A 384 11.05 18.44 11.63
N GLY A 385 9.99 18.51 10.83
CA GLY A 385 8.96 17.49 10.76
C GLY A 385 7.92 17.62 11.88
N ALA A 386 6.90 16.80 11.83
CA ALA A 386 5.83 16.77 12.80
C ALA A 386 5.60 15.36 13.36
N SER A 387 5.36 15.26 14.67
CA SER A 387 4.75 14.08 15.31
C SER A 387 3.26 14.02 14.98
N LEU A 388 2.58 12.90 15.25
CA LEU A 388 1.12 12.83 15.04
C LEU A 388 0.35 13.79 15.96
N LYS A 389 0.85 14.03 17.16
CA LYS A 389 0.25 15.01 18.08
C LYS A 389 0.34 16.43 17.51
N GLU A 390 1.50 16.83 17.01
CA GLU A 390 1.69 18.13 16.36
C GLU A 390 0.84 18.22 15.08
N MET A 391 0.70 17.12 14.30
CA MET A 391 -0.21 17.09 13.16
C MET A 391 -1.65 17.35 13.56
N ALA A 392 -2.12 16.81 14.70
CA ALA A 392 -3.48 17.06 15.19
C ALA A 392 -3.70 18.55 15.50
N GLU A 393 -2.69 19.20 16.11
CA GLU A 393 -2.72 20.65 16.36
C GLU A 393 -2.77 21.47 15.07
N LEU A 394 -1.98 21.08 14.09
CA LEU A 394 -1.94 21.73 12.78
C LEU A 394 -3.25 21.56 12.01
N CYS A 395 -3.84 20.37 12.03
CA CYS A 395 -5.12 20.09 11.39
C CYS A 395 -6.28 20.87 12.04
N GLU A 396 -6.28 20.97 13.37
CA GLU A 396 -7.26 21.75 14.11
C GLU A 396 -7.16 23.25 13.75
N GLN A 397 -5.93 23.81 13.76
CA GLN A 397 -5.67 25.19 13.34
C GLN A 397 -6.03 25.46 11.87
N ALA A 398 -5.98 24.43 11.03
CA ALA A 398 -6.42 24.50 9.65
C ALA A 398 -7.96 24.38 9.49
N GLY A 399 -8.71 24.23 10.58
CA GLY A 399 -10.18 24.10 10.57
C GLY A 399 -10.70 22.74 10.10
N MET A 400 -9.87 21.71 10.13
CA MET A 400 -10.27 20.36 9.77
C MET A 400 -11.10 19.71 10.90
N LYS A 401 -12.04 18.83 10.55
CA LYS A 401 -12.94 18.15 11.49
C LYS A 401 -12.80 16.64 11.49
N HIS A 402 -12.70 16.02 10.32
CA HIS A 402 -12.52 14.59 10.15
C HIS A 402 -11.26 14.37 9.34
N THR A 403 -10.23 13.78 9.93
CA THR A 403 -8.91 13.76 9.32
C THR A 403 -8.20 12.44 9.57
N VAL A 404 -7.57 11.90 8.54
CA VAL A 404 -6.68 10.74 8.61
C VAL A 404 -5.28 11.09 8.19
N ASN A 405 -4.29 10.39 8.76
CA ASN A 405 -2.89 10.48 8.35
C ASN A 405 -2.65 9.60 7.12
N LEU A 406 -2.13 10.18 6.05
CA LEU A 406 -1.65 9.47 4.86
C LEU A 406 -0.22 8.95 5.08
N ASP A 407 0.32 8.23 4.10
CA ASP A 407 1.73 7.83 4.13
C ASP A 407 2.64 9.06 4.21
N GLY A 408 3.67 8.94 5.02
CA GLY A 408 4.55 10.03 5.39
C GLY A 408 6.01 9.80 5.04
N GLY A 409 6.90 10.48 5.78
CA GLY A 409 8.35 10.33 5.59
C GLY A 409 8.79 10.67 4.17
N GLY A 410 9.56 9.78 3.56
CA GLY A 410 10.08 9.99 2.20
C GLY A 410 9.01 9.92 1.10
N SER A 411 7.86 9.28 1.37
CA SER A 411 6.73 9.23 0.43
C SER A 411 5.94 10.54 0.39
N ALA A 412 6.02 11.37 1.45
CA ALA A 412 5.22 12.58 1.59
C ALA A 412 5.56 13.63 0.54
N GLN A 413 4.62 13.91 -0.34
CA GLN A 413 4.75 14.92 -1.38
C GLN A 413 3.39 15.39 -1.89
N ILE A 414 3.30 16.70 -2.15
CA ILE A 414 2.17 17.34 -2.82
C ILE A 414 2.70 18.13 -4.01
N LEU A 415 2.07 17.94 -5.17
CA LEU A 415 2.33 18.73 -6.37
C LEU A 415 1.04 19.46 -6.78
N ILE A 416 1.14 20.75 -6.99
CA ILE A 416 0.08 21.57 -7.57
C ILE A 416 0.54 22.00 -8.95
N ARG A 417 -0.21 21.61 -9.99
CA ARG A 417 0.18 21.85 -11.41
C ARG A 417 1.63 21.44 -11.66
N ASN A 418 1.99 20.26 -11.21
CA ASN A 418 3.36 19.68 -11.28
C ASN A 418 4.46 20.42 -10.50
N GLN A 419 4.13 21.39 -9.65
CA GLN A 419 5.10 22.10 -8.83
C GLN A 419 5.01 21.70 -7.38
N ARG A 420 6.15 21.36 -6.76
CA ARG A 420 6.27 21.19 -5.31
C ARG A 420 6.57 22.54 -4.68
N MET A 421 5.79 22.88 -3.67
CA MET A 421 5.97 24.11 -2.92
C MET A 421 6.82 23.92 -1.66
N LEU A 422 6.87 22.69 -1.13
CA LEU A 422 7.70 22.29 -0.01
C LEU A 422 8.72 21.23 -0.44
N GLN A 423 9.73 21.00 0.40
CA GLN A 423 10.78 20.04 0.11
C GLN A 423 10.37 18.61 0.56
N ILE A 424 10.69 17.62 -0.24
CA ILE A 424 10.62 16.23 0.16
C ILE A 424 11.78 15.87 1.10
N SER A 425 11.61 14.89 1.98
CA SER A 425 12.61 14.52 2.98
C SER A 425 13.80 13.75 2.40
N ASP A 426 13.58 12.93 1.37
CA ASP A 426 14.62 12.10 0.79
C ASP A 426 15.64 12.95 0.03
N ARG A 427 16.90 12.57 0.16
CA ARG A 427 18.04 13.25 -0.47
C ARG A 427 18.93 12.23 -1.17
N ASP A 428 19.49 12.63 -2.29
CA ASP A 428 20.60 11.93 -2.89
C ASP A 428 21.83 11.99 -1.97
N ALA A 429 22.46 10.85 -1.74
CA ALA A 429 23.53 10.73 -0.76
C ALA A 429 24.83 11.48 -1.17
N LEU A 430 25.02 11.71 -2.46
CA LEU A 430 26.23 12.37 -2.98
C LEU A 430 26.03 13.87 -3.17
N THR A 431 24.90 14.26 -3.75
CA THR A 431 24.62 15.64 -4.14
C THR A 431 23.82 16.42 -3.11
N LEU A 432 23.21 15.77 -2.13
CA LEU A 432 22.23 16.31 -1.17
C LEU A 432 20.99 16.91 -1.84
N ALA A 433 20.83 16.74 -3.14
CA ALA A 433 19.64 17.18 -3.86
C ALA A 433 18.40 16.40 -3.42
N GLN A 434 17.23 17.00 -3.60
CA GLN A 434 15.97 16.31 -3.35
C GLN A 434 15.85 15.10 -4.27
N SER A 435 15.51 13.95 -3.69
CA SER A 435 15.32 12.68 -4.42
C SER A 435 13.88 12.23 -4.23
N GLU A 436 13.10 12.29 -5.30
CA GLU A 436 11.71 11.86 -5.25
C GLU A 436 11.62 10.36 -5.04
N ARG A 437 10.83 9.96 -4.01
CA ARG A 437 10.50 8.56 -3.82
C ARG A 437 9.36 8.19 -4.76
N PRO A 438 9.52 7.18 -5.60
CA PRO A 438 8.41 6.65 -6.36
C PRO A 438 7.44 5.92 -5.45
N ILE A 439 6.17 5.99 -5.78
CA ILE A 439 5.06 5.40 -5.03
C ILE A 439 4.15 4.61 -5.97
N PRO A 440 3.56 3.50 -5.50
CA PRO A 440 2.65 2.69 -6.32
C PRO A 440 1.22 3.24 -6.34
N PHE A 441 0.89 4.15 -5.41
CA PHE A 441 -0.48 4.60 -5.23
C PHE A 441 -0.54 6.04 -4.70
N GLY A 442 -1.31 6.87 -5.39
CA GLY A 442 -1.50 8.28 -5.07
C GLY A 442 -2.95 8.72 -5.19
N LEU A 443 -3.17 10.02 -5.02
CA LEU A 443 -4.44 10.69 -5.25
C LEU A 443 -4.21 11.88 -6.20
N VAL A 444 -5.19 12.15 -7.05
CA VAL A 444 -5.19 13.29 -7.96
C VAL A 444 -6.51 14.03 -7.92
N VAL A 445 -6.45 15.34 -8.16
CA VAL A 445 -7.61 16.18 -8.49
C VAL A 445 -7.41 16.65 -9.93
N ARG A 446 -8.36 16.28 -10.76
CA ARG A 446 -8.41 16.68 -12.18
C ARG A 446 -9.23 17.95 -12.39
#